data_91155a99ae316fface6f213b57773f28
#
_entry.id   91155a99ae316fface6f213b57773f28
#
_cell.length_a   1.000
_cell.length_b   1.000
_cell.length_c   1.000
_cell.angle_alpha   90.00
_cell.angle_beta   90.00
_cell.angle_gamma   90.00
#
_symmetry.space_group_name_H-M   'P 1'
#
loop_
_entity.id
_entity.type
_entity.pdbx_description
1 polymer ?
#
loop_
_entity_poly.entity_id
_entity_poly.type
_entity_poly.pdbx_seq_one_letter_code
_entity_poly.pdbx_strand_id
1 'polypeptide(L)'
;YILENELGLQTLCGENGSNLSGGERQRLSIARALIRKTPILLLDEATSSLDNKVTTEIENSILEIQDLTVLVVTHKLNKSMLKKYNRILFMKNGVIVEDGSFDNLMDRKGEFYKLVELSV
;
A
#
# COMPACT_ATOMS: atom_id res chain seq x y z
N TYR A 1 -10.71 -13.95 -6.64
CA TYR A 1 -11.46 -13.78 -7.90
C TYR A 1 -11.08 -14.81 -8.96
N ILE A 2 -9.80 -14.87 -9.34
CA ILE A 2 -9.37 -15.75 -10.44
C ILE A 2 -9.66 -17.22 -10.15
N LEU A 3 -9.37 -17.70 -8.94
CA LEU A 3 -9.63 -19.10 -8.57
C LEU A 3 -11.11 -19.42 -8.40
N GLU A 4 -11.95 -18.43 -8.17
CA GLU A 4 -13.40 -18.57 -8.05
C GLU A 4 -14.11 -18.54 -9.42
N ASN A 5 -13.42 -18.08 -10.46
CA ASN A 5 -13.95 -18.01 -11.80
C ASN A 5 -13.92 -19.39 -12.47
N GLU A 6 -14.86 -19.67 -13.36
CA GLU A 6 -14.95 -20.95 -14.06
C GLU A 6 -13.67 -21.33 -14.81
N LEU A 7 -12.97 -20.34 -15.37
CA LEU A 7 -11.74 -20.54 -16.12
C LEU A 7 -10.48 -20.58 -15.25
N GLY A 8 -10.59 -20.23 -13.94
CA GLY A 8 -9.46 -20.20 -13.03
C GLY A 8 -8.33 -19.29 -13.54
N LEU A 9 -7.11 -19.81 -13.59
CA LEU A 9 -5.93 -19.06 -14.04
C LEU A 9 -5.99 -18.66 -15.52
N GLN A 10 -6.88 -19.27 -16.30
CA GLN A 10 -7.07 -18.93 -17.71
C GLN A 10 -8.13 -17.86 -17.94
N THR A 11 -8.65 -17.28 -16.86
CA THR A 11 -9.63 -16.19 -16.94
C THR A 11 -9.06 -15.02 -17.75
N LEU A 12 -9.86 -14.54 -18.73
CA LEU A 12 -9.47 -13.39 -19.54
C LEU A 12 -9.75 -12.10 -18.76
N CYS A 13 -8.70 -11.32 -18.52
CA CYS A 13 -8.81 -10.03 -17.85
C CYS A 13 -9.27 -8.90 -18.78
N GLY A 14 -9.21 -9.14 -20.09
CA GLY A 14 -9.52 -8.13 -21.10
C GLY A 14 -8.36 -7.15 -21.31
N GLU A 15 -8.53 -6.24 -22.26
CA GLU A 15 -7.54 -5.21 -22.56
C GLU A 15 -7.40 -4.26 -21.38
N ASN A 16 -6.18 -4.05 -20.92
CA ASN A 16 -5.86 -3.22 -19.73
C ASN A 16 -6.65 -3.65 -18.47
N GLY A 17 -6.99 -4.93 -18.36
CA GLY A 17 -7.75 -5.44 -17.24
C GLY A 17 -9.22 -5.02 -17.23
N SER A 18 -9.82 -4.75 -18.40
CA SER A 18 -11.18 -4.21 -18.50
C SER A 18 -12.26 -5.13 -17.94
N ASN A 19 -11.99 -6.44 -17.83
CA ASN A 19 -12.94 -7.43 -17.28
C ASN A 19 -12.86 -7.52 -15.75
N LEU A 20 -12.05 -6.70 -15.10
CA LEU A 20 -11.85 -6.72 -13.65
C LEU A 20 -12.32 -5.41 -13.04
N SER A 21 -12.75 -5.48 -11.76
CA SER A 21 -12.98 -4.26 -10.96
C SER A 21 -11.66 -3.54 -10.70
N GLY A 22 -11.72 -2.28 -10.25
CA GLY A 22 -10.54 -1.53 -9.86
C GLY A 22 -9.73 -2.21 -8.77
N GLY A 23 -10.39 -2.77 -7.75
CA GLY A 23 -9.72 -3.51 -6.68
C GLY A 23 -9.08 -4.81 -7.16
N GLU A 24 -9.75 -5.54 -8.04
CA GLU A 24 -9.20 -6.75 -8.64
C GLU A 24 -7.97 -6.46 -9.49
N ARG A 25 -8.00 -5.38 -10.28
CA ARG A 25 -6.84 -4.94 -11.06
C ARG A 25 -5.65 -4.59 -10.16
N GLN A 26 -5.90 -3.88 -9.06
CA GLN A 26 -4.83 -3.52 -8.12
C GLN A 26 -4.21 -4.75 -7.48
N ARG A 27 -5.01 -5.71 -7.01
CA ARG A 27 -4.49 -6.95 -6.44
C ARG A 27 -3.69 -7.76 -7.45
N LEU A 28 -4.16 -7.85 -8.69
CA LEU A 28 -3.43 -8.56 -9.74
C LEU A 28 -2.09 -7.87 -10.06
N SER A 29 -2.06 -6.54 -10.11
CA SER A 29 -0.82 -5.79 -10.33
C SER A 29 0.19 -6.03 -9.21
N ILE A 30 -0.25 -6.06 -7.95
CA ILE A 30 0.61 -6.36 -6.81
C ILE A 30 1.18 -7.77 -6.93
N ALA A 31 0.35 -8.76 -7.25
CA ALA A 31 0.78 -10.13 -7.41
C ALA A 31 1.83 -10.27 -8.52
N ARG A 32 1.64 -9.58 -9.64
CA ARG A 32 2.61 -9.58 -10.75
C ARG A 32 3.96 -8.99 -10.33
N ALA A 33 3.95 -7.93 -9.52
CA ALA A 33 5.17 -7.33 -9.01
C ALA A 33 5.91 -8.28 -8.06
N LEU A 34 5.18 -8.98 -7.19
CA LEU A 34 5.75 -9.93 -6.22
C LEU A 34 6.40 -11.15 -6.89
N ILE A 35 5.83 -11.62 -8.00
CA ILE A 35 6.36 -12.79 -8.74
C ILE A 35 7.79 -12.51 -9.23
N ARG A 36 8.13 -11.28 -9.53
CA ARG A 36 9.47 -10.91 -10.02
C ARG A 36 10.56 -11.09 -8.97
N LYS A 37 10.24 -11.19 -7.70
CA LYS A 37 11.19 -11.40 -6.59
C LYS A 37 12.35 -10.41 -6.58
N THR A 38 12.05 -9.14 -6.84
CA THR A 38 13.05 -8.07 -6.76
C THR A 38 13.31 -7.72 -5.29
N PRO A 39 14.50 -7.19 -4.94
CA PRO A 39 14.80 -6.80 -3.55
C PRO A 39 14.05 -5.54 -3.09
N ILE A 40 13.55 -4.75 -4.01
CA ILE A 40 12.82 -3.51 -3.73
C ILE A 40 11.45 -3.57 -4.40
N LEU A 41 10.41 -3.29 -3.66
CA LEU A 41 9.03 -3.19 -4.15
C LEU A 41 8.54 -1.76 -3.97
N LEU A 42 8.08 -1.15 -5.05
CA LEU A 42 7.46 0.17 -5.02
C LEU A 42 5.94 0.03 -5.18
N LEU A 43 5.20 0.52 -4.21
CA LEU A 43 3.73 0.55 -4.23
C LEU A 43 3.26 2.00 -4.25
N ASP A 44 2.92 2.49 -5.43
CA ASP A 44 2.45 3.86 -5.61
C ASP A 44 0.92 3.85 -5.65
N GLU A 45 0.30 4.10 -4.50
CA GLU A 45 -1.15 4.07 -4.30
C GLU A 45 -1.79 2.77 -4.80
N ALA A 46 -1.07 1.66 -4.67
CA ALA A 46 -1.47 0.37 -5.23
C ALA A 46 -2.73 -0.22 -4.59
N THR A 47 -3.16 0.29 -3.42
CA THR A 47 -4.35 -0.17 -2.71
C THR A 47 -5.45 0.89 -2.66
N SER A 48 -5.36 1.95 -3.47
CA SER A 48 -6.30 3.07 -3.42
C SER A 48 -7.76 2.69 -3.71
N SER A 49 -8.00 1.68 -4.55
CA SER A 49 -9.34 1.20 -4.89
C SER A 49 -9.85 0.10 -3.97
N LEU A 50 -9.08 -0.26 -2.93
CA LEU A 50 -9.45 -1.30 -1.98
C LEU A 50 -9.99 -0.68 -0.68
N ASP A 51 -10.88 -1.41 0.02
CA ASP A 51 -11.32 -0.96 1.32
C ASP A 51 -10.20 -1.12 2.37
N ASN A 52 -10.40 -0.53 3.55
CA ASN A 52 -9.36 -0.51 4.59
C ASN A 52 -8.98 -1.90 5.10
N LYS A 53 -9.96 -2.81 5.18
CA LYS A 53 -9.71 -4.18 5.63
C LYS A 53 -8.81 -4.93 4.66
N VAL A 54 -9.14 -4.89 3.37
CA VAL A 54 -8.35 -5.56 2.31
C VAL A 54 -6.98 -4.92 2.19
N THR A 55 -6.91 -3.59 2.25
CA THR A 55 -5.63 -2.86 2.25
C THR A 55 -4.73 -3.32 3.38
N THR A 56 -5.26 -3.41 4.60
CA THR A 56 -4.51 -3.84 5.78
C THR A 56 -4.00 -5.27 5.60
N GLU A 57 -4.83 -6.18 5.11
CA GLU A 57 -4.44 -7.57 4.87
C GLU A 57 -3.30 -7.68 3.86
N ILE A 58 -3.39 -6.95 2.75
CA ILE A 58 -2.37 -6.96 1.70
C ILE A 58 -1.06 -6.37 2.20
N GLU A 59 -1.12 -5.20 2.84
CA GLU A 59 0.08 -4.54 3.35
C GLU A 59 0.76 -5.36 4.45
N ASN A 60 0.00 -6.00 5.34
CA ASN A 60 0.55 -6.90 6.34
C ASN A 60 1.29 -8.06 5.68
N SER A 61 0.70 -8.68 4.67
CA SER A 61 1.32 -9.80 3.96
C SER A 61 2.64 -9.39 3.31
N ILE A 62 2.68 -8.20 2.71
CA ILE A 62 3.89 -7.68 2.05
C ILE A 62 4.98 -7.37 3.08
N LEU A 63 4.61 -6.74 4.21
CA LEU A 63 5.58 -6.37 5.24
C LEU A 63 6.19 -7.58 5.97
N GLU A 64 5.54 -8.74 5.90
CA GLU A 64 6.08 -9.98 6.46
C GLU A 64 7.10 -10.67 5.55
N ILE A 65 7.24 -10.24 4.30
CA ILE A 65 8.20 -10.84 3.37
C ILE A 65 9.62 -10.45 3.79
N GLN A 66 10.46 -11.45 4.02
CA GLN A 66 11.86 -11.22 4.41
C GLN A 66 12.69 -10.75 3.21
N ASP A 67 13.74 -9.98 3.51
CA ASP A 67 14.70 -9.49 2.52
C ASP A 67 14.06 -8.61 1.43
N LEU A 68 12.90 -8.01 1.74
CA LEU A 68 12.21 -7.10 0.84
C LEU A 68 12.19 -5.70 1.43
N THR A 69 12.70 -4.73 0.67
CA THR A 69 12.53 -3.30 0.98
C THR A 69 11.30 -2.80 0.27
N VAL A 70 10.35 -2.26 1.02
CA VAL A 70 9.07 -1.79 0.47
C VAL A 70 9.00 -0.27 0.61
N LEU A 71 8.77 0.42 -0.51
CA LEU A 71 8.48 1.84 -0.53
C LEU A 71 7.01 2.03 -0.91
N VAL A 72 6.23 2.57 0.01
CA VAL A 72 4.80 2.75 -0.18
C VAL A 72 4.47 4.24 -0.27
N VAL A 73 3.81 4.64 -1.35
CA VAL A 73 3.25 5.98 -1.51
C VAL A 73 1.75 5.88 -1.29
N THR A 74 1.22 6.58 -0.30
CA THR A 74 -0.18 6.47 0.06
C THR A 74 -0.73 7.76 0.66
N HIS A 75 -2.03 7.98 0.50
CA HIS A 75 -2.78 9.01 1.22
C HIS A 75 -3.60 8.42 2.37
N LYS A 76 -3.55 7.11 2.56
CA LYS A 76 -4.30 6.45 3.63
C LYS A 76 -3.58 6.60 4.97
N LEU A 77 -4.25 7.19 5.95
CA LEU A 77 -3.69 7.53 7.25
C LEU A 77 -4.22 6.60 8.36
N ASN A 78 -4.11 5.29 8.12
CA ASN A 78 -4.49 4.29 9.11
C ASN A 78 -3.38 4.14 10.14
N LYS A 79 -3.63 4.53 11.39
CA LYS A 79 -2.64 4.50 12.46
C LYS A 79 -2.05 3.11 12.69
N SER A 80 -2.88 2.07 12.66
CA SER A 80 -2.41 0.71 12.90
C SER A 80 -1.43 0.24 11.84
N MET A 81 -1.59 0.68 10.59
CA MET A 81 -0.67 0.38 9.51
C MET A 81 0.58 1.26 9.54
N LEU A 82 0.40 2.56 9.79
CA LEU A 82 1.52 3.49 9.84
C LEU A 82 2.55 3.10 10.90
N LYS A 83 2.11 2.52 12.01
CA LYS A 83 3.01 2.02 13.07
C LYS A 83 3.91 0.87 12.62
N LYS A 84 3.52 0.14 11.58
CA LYS A 84 4.27 -1.02 11.10
C LYS A 84 5.42 -0.66 10.18
N TYR A 85 5.42 0.55 9.64
CA TYR A 85 6.52 1.01 8.78
C TYR A 85 7.71 1.42 9.62
N ASN A 86 8.90 1.09 9.16
CA ASN A 86 10.15 1.44 9.84
C ASN A 86 10.42 2.94 9.77
N ARG A 87 9.99 3.58 8.70
CA ARG A 87 10.28 4.98 8.43
C ARG A 87 9.16 5.60 7.63
N ILE A 88 8.77 6.80 8.00
CA ILE A 88 7.74 7.58 7.30
C ILE A 88 8.38 8.87 6.83
N LEU A 89 8.17 9.18 5.55
CA LEU A 89 8.57 10.44 4.93
C LEU A 89 7.31 11.22 4.62
N PHE A 90 7.13 12.35 5.30
CA PHE A 90 5.99 13.22 5.06
C PHE A 90 6.38 14.31 4.08
N MET A 91 5.73 14.32 2.91
CA MET A 91 6.03 15.26 1.84
C MET A 91 4.97 16.33 1.74
N LYS A 92 5.41 17.55 1.46
CA LYS A 92 4.53 18.69 1.21
C LYS A 92 5.20 19.59 0.18
N ASN A 93 4.46 19.95 -0.88
CA ASN A 93 4.95 20.84 -1.95
C ASN A 93 6.29 20.37 -2.54
N GLY A 94 6.44 19.07 -2.75
CA GLY A 94 7.64 18.49 -3.36
C GLY A 94 8.85 18.37 -2.44
N VAL A 95 8.67 18.64 -1.14
CA VAL A 95 9.77 18.62 -0.16
C VAL A 95 9.43 17.66 0.98
N ILE A 96 10.41 16.93 1.47
CA ILE A 96 10.26 16.12 2.68
C ILE A 96 10.35 17.07 3.87
N VAL A 97 9.23 17.24 4.58
CA VAL A 97 9.15 18.16 5.73
C VAL A 97 9.28 17.44 7.07
N GLU A 98 8.98 16.15 7.13
CA GLU A 98 9.18 15.34 8.34
C GLU A 98 9.65 13.95 7.93
N ASP A 99 10.51 13.36 8.77
CA ASP A 99 11.14 12.07 8.50
C ASP A 99 11.38 11.37 9.84
N GLY A 100 10.88 10.16 9.99
CA GLY A 100 11.07 9.40 11.22
C GLY A 100 10.10 8.23 11.33
N SER A 101 10.10 7.56 12.47
CA SER A 101 9.10 6.54 12.79
C SER A 101 7.75 7.19 13.08
N PHE A 102 6.68 6.38 13.07
CA PHE A 102 5.36 6.88 13.44
C PHE A 102 5.38 7.54 14.82
N ASP A 103 5.97 6.89 15.81
CA ASP A 103 6.02 7.41 17.18
C ASP A 103 6.81 8.72 17.26
N ASN A 104 7.95 8.81 16.57
CA ASN A 104 8.74 10.04 16.53
C ASN A 104 7.94 11.20 15.93
N LEU A 105 7.24 10.97 14.84
CA LEU A 105 6.46 12.02 14.17
C LEU A 105 5.25 12.45 15.02
N MET A 106 4.62 11.52 15.69
CA MET A 106 3.49 11.84 16.60
C MET A 106 3.97 12.64 17.80
N ASP A 107 5.13 12.30 18.38
CA ASP A 107 5.71 13.01 19.51
C ASP A 107 6.10 14.44 19.17
N ARG A 108 6.50 14.70 17.93
CA ARG A 108 6.85 16.06 17.46
C ARG A 108 5.64 16.99 17.39
N LYS A 109 4.43 16.45 17.27
CA LYS A 109 3.17 17.19 17.14
C LYS A 109 3.23 18.25 16.03
N GLY A 110 3.91 17.93 14.94
CA GLY A 110 4.04 18.80 13.77
C GLY A 110 2.90 18.61 12.77
N GLU A 111 3.17 18.89 11.50
CA GLU A 111 2.16 18.83 10.43
C GLU A 111 1.62 17.40 10.22
N PHE A 112 2.48 16.39 10.30
CA PHE A 112 2.06 15.00 10.18
C PHE A 112 1.08 14.62 11.29
N TYR A 113 1.38 14.96 12.54
CA TYR A 113 0.50 14.73 13.67
C TYR A 113 -0.88 15.35 13.45
N LYS A 114 -0.92 16.61 13.01
CA LYS A 114 -2.17 17.31 12.75
C LYS A 114 -2.99 16.61 11.67
N LEU A 115 -2.33 16.18 10.62
CA LEU A 115 -3.00 15.48 9.51
C LEU A 115 -3.60 14.16 9.96
N VAL A 116 -2.85 13.36 10.73
CA VAL A 116 -3.32 12.08 11.26
C VAL A 116 -4.49 12.27 12.22
N GLU A 117 -4.41 13.23 13.11
CA GLU A 117 -5.50 13.51 14.08
C GLU A 117 -6.77 14.02 13.40
N LEU A 118 -6.65 14.80 12.33
CA LEU A 118 -7.82 15.30 11.58
C LEU A 118 -8.50 14.22 10.73
N SER A 119 -7.81 13.10 10.44
CA SER A 119 -8.35 12.02 9.62
C SER A 119 -9.10 10.96 10.42
N VAL A 120 -9.19 11.10 11.72
CA VAL A 120 -9.87 10.17 12.62
C VAL A 120 -11.37 10.41 12.65
#